data_9ef72a5c91795f766a0b72b37b1f9bc7
#
_entry.id   9ef72a5c91795f766a0b72b37b1f9bc7
#
_cell.length_a   1.000
_cell.length_b   1.000
_cell.length_c   1.000
_cell.angle_alpha   90.00
_cell.angle_beta   90.00
_cell.angle_gamma   90.00
#
_symmetry.space_group_name_H-M   'P 1'
#
loop_
_entity.id
_entity.type
_entity.pdbx_description
1 polymer ?
#
loop_
_entity_poly.entity_id
_entity_poly.type
_entity_poly.pdbx_seq_one_letter_code
_entity_poly.pdbx_strand_id
1 'polypeptide(L)'
;MNELQSLSQIFQNKIFRIPDYQRGYAWQSQQLRDFWEDIVNLQSDRYHYTGLLSLKKLNQEESRKLGNDDSWLLQSGFKAYHIVDGQQRLTTFVIMLNEIIEFTCQLPDNIGKSYEEIYLGFENIKDIKAKYISRKQPPEDLIITYMFGYENDNPSAEYLKYKVLGQEYGGTIKETD
;
A
#
# COMPACT_ATOMS: atom_id res chain seq x y z
N MET A 1 -20.77 -11.29 5.99
CA MET A 1 -20.13 -12.63 5.96
C MET A 1 -18.64 -12.40 6.14
N ASN A 2 -18.07 -12.90 7.23
CA ASN A 2 -16.63 -12.78 7.47
C ASN A 2 -15.95 -13.93 6.70
N GLU A 3 -15.27 -13.62 5.61
CA GLU A 3 -14.53 -14.61 4.83
C GLU A 3 -13.03 -14.41 5.05
N LEU A 4 -12.30 -15.53 5.16
CA LEU A 4 -10.86 -15.51 5.13
C LEU A 4 -10.41 -15.16 3.70
N GLN A 5 -9.66 -14.09 3.55
CA GLN A 5 -9.11 -13.65 2.26
C GLN A 5 -7.60 -13.48 2.38
N SER A 6 -6.87 -13.87 1.35
CA SER A 6 -5.44 -13.54 1.25
C SER A 6 -5.27 -12.04 0.97
N LEU A 7 -4.10 -11.48 1.31
CA LEU A 7 -3.76 -10.10 0.95
C LEU A 7 -3.90 -9.85 -0.56
N SER A 8 -3.55 -10.86 -1.39
CA SER A 8 -3.73 -10.79 -2.84
C SER A 8 -5.19 -10.58 -3.25
N GLN A 9 -6.13 -11.31 -2.63
CA GLN A 9 -7.56 -11.16 -2.87
C GLN A 9 -8.11 -9.82 -2.33
N ILE A 10 -7.57 -9.39 -1.18
CA ILE A 10 -7.95 -8.10 -0.58
C ILE A 10 -7.61 -6.96 -1.53
N PHE A 11 -6.41 -6.93 -2.13
CA PHE A 11 -5.96 -5.85 -3.02
C PHE A 11 -6.51 -5.93 -4.45
N GLN A 12 -7.17 -7.03 -4.83
CA GLN A 12 -7.64 -7.21 -6.20
C GLN A 12 -8.67 -6.15 -6.61
N ASN A 13 -8.31 -5.29 -7.56
CA ASN A 13 -9.14 -4.20 -8.10
C ASN A 13 -9.73 -3.26 -7.03
N LYS A 14 -8.96 -3.00 -5.99
CA LYS A 14 -9.36 -2.12 -4.88
C LYS A 14 -8.27 -1.13 -4.54
N ILE A 15 -8.68 0.07 -4.13
CA ILE A 15 -7.83 1.06 -3.50
C ILE A 15 -8.34 1.33 -2.08
N PHE A 16 -7.41 1.56 -1.18
CA PHE A 16 -7.69 1.74 0.24
C PHE A 16 -7.26 3.12 0.71
N ARG A 17 -8.14 3.77 1.45
CA ARG A 17 -7.87 5.05 2.10
C ARG A 17 -8.17 4.98 3.59
N ILE A 18 -7.25 5.49 4.39
CA ILE A 18 -7.47 5.71 5.81
C ILE A 18 -8.10 7.09 5.93
N PRO A 19 -9.33 7.21 6.48
CA PRO A 19 -9.99 8.49 6.62
C PRO A 19 -9.21 9.46 7.50
N ASP A 20 -9.38 10.75 7.27
CA ASP A 20 -8.74 11.84 8.01
C ASP A 20 -9.09 11.88 9.50
N TYR A 21 -10.28 11.40 9.89
CA TYR A 21 -10.69 11.29 11.30
C TYR A 21 -10.02 10.14 12.06
N GLN A 22 -9.30 9.26 11.37
CA GLN A 22 -8.52 8.20 12.02
C GLN A 22 -7.11 8.68 12.32
N ARG A 23 -6.57 8.16 13.44
CA ARG A 23 -5.18 8.46 13.81
C ARG A 23 -4.20 8.00 12.74
N GLY A 24 -3.08 8.67 12.64
CA GLY A 24 -1.95 8.25 11.82
C GLY A 24 -1.32 6.93 12.30
N TYR A 25 -0.17 6.62 11.74
CA TYR A 25 0.57 5.43 12.11
C TYR A 25 1.08 5.53 13.56
N ALA A 26 0.84 4.52 14.37
CA ALA A 26 1.11 4.55 15.81
C ALA A 26 1.78 3.28 16.37
N TRP A 27 2.10 2.29 15.54
CA TRP A 27 2.85 1.12 16.01
C TRP A 27 4.27 1.51 16.39
N GLN A 28 4.70 0.98 17.53
CA GLN A 28 6.05 1.15 18.06
C GLN A 28 6.88 -0.12 17.84
N SER A 29 8.14 -0.09 18.26
CA SER A 29 9.11 -1.16 18.03
C SER A 29 8.63 -2.54 18.47
N GLN A 30 7.82 -2.65 19.54
CA GLN A 30 7.33 -3.94 20.01
C GLN A 30 6.34 -4.55 19.01
N GLN A 31 5.31 -3.79 18.58
CA GLN A 31 4.32 -4.29 17.61
C GLN A 31 4.96 -4.62 16.26
N LEU A 32 5.96 -3.85 15.83
CA LEU A 32 6.71 -4.13 14.61
C LEU A 32 7.51 -5.42 14.72
N ARG A 33 8.13 -5.67 15.86
CA ARG A 33 8.90 -6.88 16.12
C ARG A 33 7.98 -8.11 16.12
N ASP A 34 6.87 -8.03 16.85
CA ASP A 34 5.89 -9.11 16.91
C ASP A 34 5.37 -9.46 15.50
N PHE A 35 5.02 -8.44 14.71
CA PHE A 35 4.56 -8.62 13.33
C PHE A 35 5.65 -9.25 12.44
N TRP A 36 6.90 -8.83 12.58
CA TRP A 36 8.03 -9.39 11.84
C TRP A 36 8.29 -10.84 12.22
N GLU A 37 8.30 -11.16 13.51
CA GLU A 37 8.51 -12.52 14.02
C GLU A 37 7.41 -13.48 13.54
N ASP A 38 6.15 -13.02 13.52
CA ASP A 38 5.03 -13.79 12.99
C ASP A 38 5.22 -14.17 11.51
N ILE A 39 5.79 -13.28 10.70
CA ILE A 39 6.03 -13.53 9.27
C ILE A 39 7.26 -14.40 9.06
N VAL A 40 8.38 -14.09 9.72
CA VAL A 40 9.66 -14.82 9.52
C VAL A 40 9.57 -16.25 10.02
N ASN A 41 8.83 -16.51 11.10
CA ASN A 41 8.64 -17.84 11.65
C ASN A 41 7.51 -18.63 10.96
N LEU A 42 6.84 -18.04 9.96
CA LEU A 42 5.78 -18.73 9.24
C LEU A 42 6.37 -19.86 8.37
N GLN A 43 5.89 -21.07 8.61
CA GLN A 43 6.24 -22.22 7.77
C GLN A 43 5.63 -22.07 6.37
N SER A 44 6.32 -22.54 5.35
CA SER A 44 5.93 -22.34 3.95
C SER A 44 4.58 -22.96 3.55
N ASP A 45 4.07 -23.92 4.34
CA ASP A 45 2.78 -24.59 4.16
C ASP A 45 1.67 -24.03 5.07
N ARG A 46 1.94 -22.97 5.83
CA ARG A 46 1.02 -22.37 6.79
C ARG A 46 0.57 -20.98 6.35
N TYR A 47 -0.57 -20.56 6.88
CA TYR A 47 -1.11 -19.22 6.75
C TYR A 47 -1.05 -18.51 8.08
N HIS A 48 -0.62 -17.25 8.08
CA HIS A 48 -0.70 -16.40 9.25
C HIS A 48 -2.00 -15.58 9.21
N TYR A 49 -2.79 -15.66 10.29
CA TYR A 49 -3.97 -14.84 10.44
C TYR A 49 -3.58 -13.46 10.98
N THR A 50 -3.56 -12.46 10.12
CA THR A 50 -3.15 -11.11 10.48
C THR A 50 -4.21 -10.33 11.28
N GLY A 51 -5.37 -10.91 11.55
CA GLY A 51 -6.45 -10.30 12.31
C GLY A 51 -7.59 -9.77 11.43
N LEU A 52 -8.57 -9.14 12.06
CA LEU A 52 -9.74 -8.58 11.37
C LEU A 52 -9.34 -7.31 10.60
N LEU A 53 -9.84 -7.20 9.37
CA LEU A 53 -9.82 -6.00 8.57
C LEU A 53 -11.26 -5.56 8.30
N SER A 54 -11.65 -4.40 8.78
CA SER A 54 -12.97 -3.83 8.55
C SER A 54 -12.91 -2.76 7.47
N LEU A 55 -13.67 -2.95 6.41
CA LEU A 55 -13.69 -2.09 5.23
C LEU A 55 -15.09 -1.52 5.00
N LYS A 56 -15.17 -0.22 4.74
CA LYS A 56 -16.37 0.45 4.23
C LYS A 56 -16.19 0.76 2.76
N LYS A 57 -16.97 0.14 1.89
CA LYS A 57 -16.97 0.49 0.46
C LYS A 57 -17.51 1.90 0.28
N LEU A 58 -16.77 2.73 -0.46
CA LEU A 58 -17.21 4.07 -0.80
C LEU A 58 -18.27 4.02 -1.91
N ASN A 59 -19.31 4.83 -1.79
CA ASN A 59 -20.25 5.06 -2.86
C ASN A 59 -19.66 6.01 -3.92
N GLN A 60 -20.41 6.29 -4.97
CA GLN A 60 -19.91 7.11 -6.09
C GLN A 60 -19.63 8.56 -5.68
N GLU A 61 -20.44 9.12 -4.77
CA GLU A 61 -20.25 10.49 -4.28
C GLU A 61 -19.02 10.61 -3.38
N GLU A 62 -18.85 9.66 -2.43
CA GLU A 62 -17.67 9.58 -1.58
C GLU A 62 -16.40 9.37 -2.40
N SER A 63 -16.45 8.50 -3.41
CA SER A 63 -15.30 8.21 -4.27
C SER A 63 -14.86 9.42 -5.11
N ARG A 64 -15.78 10.32 -5.48
CA ARG A 64 -15.45 11.57 -6.19
C ARG A 64 -14.69 12.58 -5.33
N LYS A 65 -14.76 12.46 -4.00
CA LYS A 65 -14.02 13.31 -3.07
C LYS A 65 -12.57 12.87 -2.89
N LEU A 66 -12.24 11.65 -3.30
CA LEU A 66 -10.85 11.21 -3.38
C LEU A 66 -10.11 12.06 -4.41
N GLY A 67 -8.81 12.21 -4.23
CA GLY A 67 -8.00 13.07 -5.09
C GLY A 67 -8.08 12.73 -6.58
N ASN A 68 -7.72 13.67 -7.43
CA ASN A 68 -7.72 13.50 -8.89
C ASN A 68 -6.85 12.31 -9.33
N ASP A 69 -5.81 12.00 -8.57
CA ASP A 69 -4.90 10.87 -8.83
C ASP A 69 -5.60 9.51 -8.82
N ASP A 70 -6.75 9.38 -8.12
CA ASP A 70 -7.50 8.12 -8.00
C ASP A 70 -8.55 7.94 -9.10
N SER A 71 -8.97 9.03 -9.74
CA SER A 71 -10.14 9.07 -10.62
C SER A 71 -10.04 8.12 -11.81
N TRP A 72 -8.88 8.02 -12.44
CA TRP A 72 -8.67 7.17 -13.62
C TRP A 72 -8.77 5.67 -13.28
N LEU A 73 -8.26 5.25 -12.10
CA LEU A 73 -8.41 3.86 -11.63
C LEU A 73 -9.85 3.52 -11.34
N LEU A 74 -10.59 4.44 -10.72
CA LEU A 74 -12.02 4.24 -10.44
C LEU A 74 -12.83 4.12 -11.74
N GLN A 75 -12.50 4.90 -12.76
CA GLN A 75 -13.09 4.79 -14.11
C GLN A 75 -12.72 3.47 -14.78
N SER A 76 -11.56 2.91 -14.49
CA SER A 76 -11.10 1.60 -14.99
C SER A 76 -11.72 0.40 -14.24
N GLY A 77 -12.69 0.65 -13.33
CA GLY A 77 -13.42 -0.40 -12.63
C GLY A 77 -12.90 -0.76 -11.25
N PHE A 78 -11.88 -0.08 -10.75
CA PHE A 78 -11.43 -0.22 -9.36
C PHE A 78 -12.50 0.30 -8.40
N LYS A 79 -12.49 -0.23 -7.18
CA LYS A 79 -13.41 0.17 -6.10
C LYS A 79 -12.61 0.76 -4.95
N ALA A 80 -13.10 1.88 -4.42
CA ALA A 80 -12.50 2.52 -3.26
C ALA A 80 -13.12 2.05 -1.95
N TYR A 81 -12.28 1.90 -0.94
CA TYR A 81 -12.68 1.49 0.41
C TYR A 81 -12.00 2.35 1.46
N HIS A 82 -12.77 2.76 2.48
CA HIS A 82 -12.20 3.22 3.74
C HIS A 82 -11.83 2.03 4.61
N ILE A 83 -10.68 2.12 5.25
CA ILE A 83 -10.28 1.19 6.29
C ILE A 83 -10.86 1.68 7.61
N VAL A 84 -11.77 0.89 8.19
CA VAL A 84 -12.41 1.21 9.47
C VAL A 84 -11.61 0.62 10.64
N ASP A 85 -11.06 -0.59 10.46
CA ASP A 85 -10.19 -1.24 11.43
C ASP A 85 -9.13 -2.09 10.71
N GLY A 86 -7.98 -2.30 11.37
CA GLY A 86 -6.82 -3.03 10.82
C GLY A 86 -5.80 -2.15 10.08
N GLN A 87 -5.96 -0.82 10.12
CA GLN A 87 -5.09 0.13 9.40
C GLN A 87 -3.61 -0.05 9.73
N GLN A 88 -3.24 -0.22 11.00
CA GLN A 88 -1.83 -0.31 11.43
C GLN A 88 -1.12 -1.50 10.77
N ARG A 89 -1.76 -2.68 10.77
CA ARG A 89 -1.21 -3.89 10.14
C ARG A 89 -1.08 -3.74 8.63
N LEU A 90 -2.10 -3.18 7.98
CA LEU A 90 -2.05 -2.99 6.54
C LEU A 90 -1.01 -1.94 6.13
N THR A 91 -0.87 -0.86 6.91
CA THR A 91 0.22 0.12 6.73
C THR A 91 1.59 -0.54 6.87
N THR A 92 1.79 -1.32 7.93
CA THR A 92 3.06 -2.04 8.15
C THR A 92 3.36 -3.00 7.01
N PHE A 93 2.35 -3.75 6.54
CA PHE A 93 2.53 -4.64 5.39
C PHE A 93 2.98 -3.89 4.14
N VAL A 94 2.33 -2.77 3.81
CA VAL A 94 2.67 -1.98 2.61
C VAL A 94 4.08 -1.40 2.71
N ILE A 95 4.44 -0.83 3.88
CA ILE A 95 5.78 -0.30 4.13
C ILE A 95 6.83 -1.41 4.00
N MET A 96 6.63 -2.53 4.69
CA MET A 96 7.55 -3.67 4.66
C MET A 96 7.73 -4.20 3.22
N LEU A 97 6.65 -4.36 2.48
CA LEU A 97 6.71 -4.83 1.10
C LEU A 97 7.47 -3.85 0.21
N ASN A 98 7.25 -2.54 0.39
CA ASN A 98 8.00 -1.51 -0.35
C ASN A 98 9.50 -1.60 -0.05
N GLU A 99 9.89 -1.72 1.21
CA GLU A 99 11.30 -1.86 1.62
C GLU A 99 11.94 -3.14 1.05
N ILE A 100 11.21 -4.26 1.05
CA ILE A 100 11.69 -5.51 0.42
C ILE A 100 11.92 -5.32 -1.08
N ILE A 101 11.00 -4.65 -1.77
CA ILE A 101 11.13 -4.34 -3.20
C ILE A 101 12.37 -3.47 -3.45
N GLU A 102 12.51 -2.37 -2.73
CA GLU A 102 13.64 -1.44 -2.91
C GLU A 102 14.97 -2.13 -2.60
N PHE A 103 15.04 -2.91 -1.52
CA PHE A 103 16.22 -3.72 -1.20
C PHE A 103 16.55 -4.72 -2.31
N THR A 104 15.53 -5.43 -2.83
CA THR A 104 15.73 -6.41 -3.91
C THR A 104 16.28 -5.76 -5.18
N CYS A 105 15.79 -4.56 -5.52
CA CYS A 105 16.30 -3.81 -6.68
C CYS A 105 17.76 -3.36 -6.53
N GLN A 106 18.23 -3.16 -5.29
CA GLN A 106 19.60 -2.73 -5.00
C GLN A 106 20.61 -3.89 -4.94
N LEU A 107 20.16 -5.14 -4.98
CA LEU A 107 21.07 -6.29 -5.00
C LEU A 107 21.98 -6.23 -6.24
N PRO A 108 23.27 -6.60 -6.11
CA PRO A 108 24.24 -6.52 -7.21
C PRO A 108 23.76 -7.16 -8.52
N ASP A 109 23.08 -8.31 -8.42
CA ASP A 109 22.57 -9.05 -9.57
C ASP A 109 21.38 -8.36 -10.25
N ASN A 110 20.79 -7.35 -9.63
CA ASN A 110 19.60 -6.66 -10.13
C ASN A 110 19.89 -5.21 -10.59
N ILE A 111 21.08 -4.72 -10.35
CA ILE A 111 21.47 -3.36 -10.80
C ILE A 111 21.38 -3.27 -12.33
N GLY A 112 20.64 -2.27 -12.80
CA GLY A 112 20.45 -2.00 -14.24
C GLY A 112 19.33 -2.81 -14.91
N LYS A 113 18.68 -3.73 -14.19
CA LYS A 113 17.51 -4.44 -14.68
C LYS A 113 16.23 -3.61 -14.52
N SER A 114 15.27 -3.80 -15.40
CA SER A 114 13.92 -3.27 -15.27
C SER A 114 13.10 -4.03 -14.23
N TYR A 115 12.01 -3.44 -13.75
CA TYR A 115 11.12 -4.10 -12.78
C TYR A 115 10.46 -5.38 -13.33
N GLU A 116 10.34 -5.54 -14.65
CA GLU A 116 9.86 -6.77 -15.29
C GLU A 116 10.87 -7.92 -15.21
N GLU A 117 12.17 -7.60 -15.10
CA GLU A 117 13.26 -8.59 -15.10
C GLU A 117 13.66 -9.02 -13.68
N ILE A 118 13.16 -8.32 -12.65
CA ILE A 118 13.45 -8.64 -11.25
C ILE A 118 12.25 -9.36 -10.64
N TYR A 119 12.50 -10.51 -10.01
CA TYR A 119 11.47 -11.37 -9.44
C TYR A 119 11.59 -11.46 -7.92
N LEU A 120 10.44 -11.48 -7.25
CA LEU A 120 10.29 -11.81 -5.83
C LEU A 120 9.38 -13.05 -5.75
N GLY A 121 9.98 -14.22 -5.56
CA GLY A 121 9.28 -15.47 -5.70
C GLY A 121 8.88 -15.73 -7.16
N PHE A 122 7.58 -15.82 -7.41
CA PHE A 122 7.03 -16.13 -8.74
C PHE A 122 6.49 -14.89 -9.49
N GLU A 123 6.41 -13.73 -8.85
CA GLU A 123 5.90 -12.49 -9.43
C GLU A 123 7.05 -11.50 -9.67
N ASN A 124 7.03 -10.77 -10.80
CA ASN A 124 7.99 -9.70 -11.04
C ASN A 124 7.66 -8.45 -10.22
N ILE A 125 8.66 -7.60 -10.00
CA ILE A 125 8.52 -6.40 -9.17
C ILE A 125 7.47 -5.44 -9.75
N LYS A 126 7.35 -5.32 -11.06
CA LYS A 126 6.35 -4.46 -11.70
C LYS A 126 4.92 -4.85 -11.30
N ASP A 127 4.60 -6.14 -11.37
CA ASP A 127 3.28 -6.65 -11.03
C ASP A 127 2.98 -6.53 -9.53
N ILE A 128 3.98 -6.80 -8.69
CA ILE A 128 3.87 -6.62 -7.23
C ILE A 128 3.62 -5.15 -6.90
N LYS A 129 4.41 -4.22 -7.45
CA LYS A 129 4.18 -2.77 -7.24
C LYS A 129 2.80 -2.35 -7.73
N ALA A 130 2.38 -2.78 -8.91
CA ALA A 130 1.07 -2.45 -9.47
C ALA A 130 -0.10 -3.01 -8.66
N LYS A 131 0.10 -4.09 -7.91
CA LYS A 131 -0.93 -4.74 -7.10
C LYS A 131 -1.06 -4.12 -5.70
N TYR A 132 0.06 -3.80 -5.06
CA TYR A 132 0.08 -3.44 -3.63
C TYR A 132 0.53 -2.02 -3.34
N ILE A 133 1.36 -1.42 -4.20
CA ILE A 133 2.00 -0.13 -3.92
C ILE A 133 1.37 0.99 -4.75
N SER A 134 1.58 0.99 -6.06
CA SER A 134 1.14 2.09 -6.92
C SER A 134 0.97 1.67 -8.36
N ARG A 135 0.10 2.39 -9.07
CA ARG A 135 -0.07 2.30 -10.53
C ARG A 135 0.11 3.66 -11.15
N LYS A 136 0.69 3.66 -12.34
CA LYS A 136 0.82 4.84 -13.19
C LYS A 136 -0.25 4.83 -14.27
N GLN A 137 -0.80 6.00 -14.57
CA GLN A 137 -1.81 6.14 -15.62
C GLN A 137 -1.15 6.10 -17.01
N PRO A 138 -1.49 5.09 -17.85
CA PRO A 138 -1.02 5.06 -19.22
C PRO A 138 -1.66 6.19 -20.07
N PRO A 139 -1.02 6.61 -21.18
CA PRO A 139 0.29 6.19 -21.66
C PRO A 139 1.46 7.00 -21.10
N GLU A 140 1.20 8.14 -20.47
CA GLU A 140 2.23 9.14 -20.14
C GLU A 140 2.86 8.93 -18.76
N ASP A 141 2.27 8.06 -17.93
CA ASP A 141 2.74 7.74 -16.58
C ASP A 141 2.89 8.94 -15.62
N LEU A 142 2.19 10.05 -15.91
CA LEU A 142 2.29 11.29 -15.14
C LEU A 142 1.50 11.23 -13.82
N ILE A 143 0.40 10.48 -13.79
CA ILE A 143 -0.44 10.35 -12.61
C ILE A 143 -0.15 9.02 -11.93
N ILE A 144 0.20 9.09 -10.64
CA ILE A 144 0.49 7.92 -9.82
C ILE A 144 -0.62 7.77 -8.78
N THR A 145 -1.33 6.63 -8.83
CA THR A 145 -2.29 6.25 -7.81
C THR A 145 -1.68 5.20 -6.89
N TYR A 146 -1.66 5.48 -5.58
CA TYR A 146 -1.27 4.50 -4.58
C TYR A 146 -2.45 3.58 -4.25
N MET A 147 -2.18 2.27 -4.17
CA MET A 147 -3.21 1.27 -3.86
C MET A 147 -3.69 1.36 -2.40
N PHE A 148 -2.83 1.90 -1.54
CA PHE A 148 -3.08 2.16 -0.13
C PHE A 148 -2.53 3.54 0.24
N GLY A 149 -3.26 4.29 1.07
CA GLY A 149 -2.82 5.59 1.54
C GLY A 149 -3.79 6.20 2.54
N TYR A 150 -3.44 7.37 3.02
CA TYR A 150 -4.30 8.23 3.83
C TYR A 150 -5.09 9.19 2.93
N GLU A 151 -6.23 9.68 3.41
CA GLU A 151 -6.87 10.85 2.78
C GLU A 151 -5.96 12.08 2.93
N ASN A 152 -6.10 13.04 2.00
CA ASN A 152 -5.15 14.15 1.87
C ASN A 152 -5.06 15.05 3.11
N ASP A 153 -6.12 15.13 3.90
CA ASP A 153 -6.16 15.97 5.12
C ASP A 153 -5.55 15.26 6.35
N ASN A 154 -5.19 13.98 6.22
CA ASN A 154 -4.52 13.26 7.29
C ASN A 154 -3.03 13.62 7.34
N PRO A 155 -2.47 13.99 8.50
CA PRO A 155 -1.06 14.38 8.63
C PRO A 155 -0.06 13.32 8.13
N SER A 156 -0.43 12.05 8.19
CA SER A 156 0.42 10.94 7.72
C SER A 156 0.40 10.74 6.20
N ALA A 157 -0.49 11.43 5.46
CA ALA A 157 -0.63 11.22 4.01
C ALA A 157 0.64 11.58 3.25
N GLU A 158 1.16 12.79 3.47
CA GLU A 158 2.38 13.29 2.81
C GLU A 158 3.60 12.46 3.21
N TYR A 159 3.73 12.15 4.49
CA TYR A 159 4.87 11.37 4.98
C TYR A 159 4.93 9.99 4.32
N LEU A 160 3.81 9.26 4.30
CA LEU A 160 3.75 7.95 3.65
C LEU A 160 4.08 8.06 2.16
N LYS A 161 3.47 9.01 1.45
CA LYS A 161 3.57 9.17 0.00
C LYS A 161 4.99 9.55 -0.44
N TYR A 162 5.59 10.53 0.22
CA TYR A 162 6.86 11.13 -0.23
C TYR A 162 8.09 10.59 0.49
N LYS A 163 7.99 10.28 1.78
CA LYS A 163 9.15 9.80 2.55
C LYS A 163 9.27 8.29 2.54
N VAL A 164 8.15 7.56 2.56
CA VAL A 164 8.17 6.10 2.63
C VAL A 164 8.08 5.49 1.23
N LEU A 165 7.10 5.92 0.43
CA LEU A 165 6.87 5.33 -0.89
C LEU A 165 7.67 6.01 -2.02
N GLY A 166 8.51 7.01 -1.68
CA GLY A 166 9.53 7.56 -2.56
C GLY A 166 9.02 8.40 -3.73
N GLN A 167 7.81 8.96 -3.67
CA GLN A 167 7.36 9.89 -4.69
C GLN A 167 8.16 11.19 -4.62
N GLU A 168 8.61 11.71 -5.77
CA GLU A 168 9.24 13.02 -5.83
C GLU A 168 8.26 14.11 -5.37
N TYR A 169 8.74 14.99 -4.53
CA TYR A 169 7.99 16.13 -4.00
C TYR A 169 8.67 17.43 -4.36
N GLY A 170 7.92 18.32 -5.03
CA GLY A 170 8.43 19.63 -5.44
C GLY A 170 8.49 20.70 -4.33
N GLY A 171 8.27 20.35 -3.06
CA GLY A 171 8.20 21.29 -1.93
C GLY A 171 8.90 20.76 -0.67
N THR A 172 8.69 21.47 0.46
CA THR A 172 9.20 21.07 1.77
C THR A 172 8.14 20.25 2.51
N ILE A 173 8.45 19.01 2.86
CA ILE A 173 7.56 18.15 3.66
C ILE A 173 7.62 18.63 5.11
N LYS A 174 6.47 18.91 5.72
CA LYS A 174 6.40 19.20 7.15
C LYS A 174 6.67 17.90 7.91
N GLU A 175 7.73 17.87 8.70
CA GLU A 175 7.92 16.81 9.68
C GLU A 175 6.84 16.99 10.75
N THR A 176 6.02 15.99 10.92
CA THR A 176 5.07 15.91 12.03
C THR A 176 5.76 15.17 13.16
N ASP A 177 5.90 15.83 14.30
CA ASP A 177 6.38 15.26 15.56
C ASP A 177 5.53 14.07 16.03
#